data_f1ba35907de8704faa6eb6f9fc6a45c7
#
_entry.id   f1ba35907de8704faa6eb6f9fc6a45c7
#
_cell.length_a   1.000
_cell.length_b   1.000
_cell.length_c   1.000
_cell.angle_alpha   90.00
_cell.angle_beta   90.00
_cell.angle_gamma   90.00
#
_symmetry.space_group_name_H-M   'P 1'
#
loop_
_entity.id
_entity.type
_entity.pdbx_description
1 polymer ?
#
loop_
_entity_poly.entity_id
_entity_poly.type
_entity_poly.pdbx_seq_one_letter_code
_entity_poly.pdbx_strand_id
1 'polypeptide(L)'
;MLFAQGIMETHLEGSWERTMFKKRQTAAIAVVALLSSPIAHAQANLTAETASPGSTPGISVIALSEVAAASNVANIQVSAGQTLTNSVQNVAEGKTDIAAAPFVLPFLMSRAAGPYAKLGKEKGAELGEKVAVLYTYRIACQGLYAFDSSNFSGYNSIKGSTLFNGPPRGAALTNARLLVRLATGLEEESDYNAIQVNWGQAVATIKDGSADAFVLPMSFPDSRIIPSLSSGDMTIWSMPKIKFESETFQKVTKKPGTVAVTLPISEMGYSKGITVVSEDELYRCPGTVGGEIVNVSMDFETARKLTEAFLNNLDTFKAKAPFMPNSWHGETDIALTDMCGLNPIKYHPGAVAAWEAAGYTIPTCAK
;
A
#
# COMPACT_ATOMS: atom_id res chain seq x y z
N MET A 1 -72.16 -10.54 -33.70
CA MET A 1 -72.76 -9.69 -34.73
C MET A 1 -71.64 -9.39 -35.69
N LEU A 2 -71.56 -10.11 -36.74
CA LEU A 2 -72.17 -9.90 -38.07
C LEU A 2 -71.31 -8.94 -38.93
N PHE A 3 -70.63 -9.56 -39.87
CA PHE A 3 -70.79 -9.54 -41.34
C PHE A 3 -69.97 -8.39 -42.00
N ALA A 4 -69.35 -8.47 -43.14
CA ALA A 4 -69.20 -9.45 -44.23
C ALA A 4 -68.28 -8.78 -45.27
N GLN A 5 -67.38 -9.52 -45.89
CA GLN A 5 -67.36 -9.95 -47.30
C GLN A 5 -67.38 -8.90 -48.39
N GLY A 6 -66.54 -9.10 -49.36
CA GLY A 6 -66.68 -8.77 -50.78
C GLY A 6 -65.34 -8.41 -51.43
N ILE A 7 -64.55 -9.39 -52.02
CA ILE A 7 -64.58 -9.92 -53.39
C ILE A 7 -64.69 -8.85 -54.49
N MET A 8 -63.63 -8.63 -55.27
CA MET A 8 -63.68 -9.04 -56.69
C MET A 8 -62.33 -8.76 -57.41
N GLU A 9 -61.97 -9.76 -58.19
CA GLU A 9 -60.90 -9.81 -59.19
C GLU A 9 -61.15 -8.83 -60.34
N THR A 10 -60.12 -8.47 -61.12
CA THR A 10 -59.92 -8.83 -62.52
C THR A 10 -58.66 -8.18 -63.11
N HIS A 11 -57.74 -9.00 -63.68
CA HIS A 11 -57.22 -8.90 -65.08
C HIS A 11 -56.58 -7.58 -65.56
N LEU A 12 -55.49 -7.49 -66.23
CA LEU A 12 -54.77 -8.30 -67.25
C LEU A 12 -53.43 -7.65 -67.57
N GLU A 13 -52.42 -8.49 -67.79
CA GLU A 13 -51.37 -8.48 -68.84
C GLU A 13 -50.75 -7.19 -69.32
N GLY A 14 -49.40 -7.27 -69.33
CA GLY A 14 -48.65 -6.80 -70.47
C GLY A 14 -47.58 -5.78 -70.21
N SER A 15 -46.33 -6.17 -70.01
CA SER A 15 -45.23 -5.88 -70.94
C SER A 15 -43.90 -6.22 -70.31
N TRP A 16 -43.35 -7.26 -70.79
CA TRP A 16 -41.97 -7.62 -70.68
C TRP A 16 -41.14 -6.64 -71.48
N GLU A 17 -39.87 -6.47 -70.98
CA GLU A 17 -38.75 -5.77 -71.60
C GLU A 17 -38.57 -4.30 -71.18
N ARG A 18 -37.60 -4.14 -70.31
CA ARG A 18 -36.50 -3.16 -70.16
C ARG A 18 -36.23 -2.82 -68.72
N THR A 19 -35.46 -3.67 -68.05
CA THR A 19 -34.66 -3.18 -66.93
C THR A 19 -33.60 -4.24 -66.52
N MET A 20 -32.75 -4.58 -67.43
CA MET A 20 -31.49 -5.24 -67.12
C MET A 20 -30.35 -4.34 -67.51
N PHE A 21 -30.06 -3.28 -66.76
CA PHE A 21 -28.78 -2.55 -66.86
C PHE A 21 -28.69 -1.43 -65.82
N LYS A 22 -28.99 -1.69 -64.52
CA LYS A 22 -28.70 -0.74 -63.44
C LYS A 22 -28.57 -1.39 -62.07
N LYS A 23 -27.95 -2.59 -61.96
CA LYS A 23 -27.69 -3.21 -60.64
C LYS A 23 -26.25 -3.76 -60.54
N ARG A 24 -25.24 -2.96 -60.91
CA ARG A 24 -23.85 -3.36 -60.70
C ARG A 24 -22.90 -2.27 -60.20
N GLN A 25 -23.38 -1.20 -59.56
CA GLN A 25 -22.51 -0.15 -59.04
C GLN A 25 -22.79 0.31 -57.60
N THR A 26 -23.63 -0.40 -56.84
CA THR A 26 -23.91 -0.02 -55.41
C THR A 26 -23.49 -1.07 -54.38
N ALA A 27 -22.71 -2.08 -54.78
CA ALA A 27 -22.25 -3.15 -53.84
C ALA A 27 -20.79 -3.04 -53.41
N ALA A 28 -20.05 -1.96 -53.77
CA ALA A 28 -18.63 -1.83 -53.51
C ALA A 28 -18.24 -0.80 -52.42
N ILE A 29 -19.21 -0.11 -51.77
CA ILE A 29 -18.89 0.92 -50.75
C ILE A 29 -19.26 0.50 -49.31
N ALA A 30 -19.89 -0.65 -49.12
CA ALA A 30 -20.36 -1.09 -47.79
C ALA A 30 -19.35 -1.98 -47.01
N VAL A 31 -18.16 -2.30 -47.55
CA VAL A 31 -17.22 -3.23 -46.92
C VAL A 31 -16.02 -2.55 -46.21
N VAL A 32 -15.80 -1.24 -46.42
CA VAL A 32 -14.63 -0.55 -45.82
C VAL A 32 -14.96 0.16 -44.48
N ALA A 33 -16.22 0.24 -44.06
CA ALA A 33 -16.62 0.92 -42.82
C ALA A 33 -16.66 0.00 -41.58
N LEU A 34 -16.29 -1.29 -41.68
CA LEU A 34 -16.38 -2.27 -40.59
C LEU A 34 -15.04 -2.64 -39.94
N LEU A 35 -13.91 -1.96 -40.29
CA LEU A 35 -12.59 -2.28 -39.74
C LEU A 35 -12.01 -1.21 -38.79
N SER A 36 -12.78 -0.22 -38.40
CA SER A 36 -12.41 0.72 -37.33
C SER A 36 -13.35 0.62 -36.14
N SER A 37 -13.65 -0.61 -35.70
CA SER A 37 -14.14 -0.76 -34.33
C SER A 37 -12.97 -0.36 -33.42
N PRO A 38 -13.12 0.66 -32.54
CA PRO A 38 -12.12 0.87 -31.52
C PRO A 38 -12.00 -0.48 -30.79
N ILE A 39 -10.79 -1.02 -30.72
CA ILE A 39 -10.49 -2.12 -29.83
C ILE A 39 -10.83 -1.57 -28.45
N ALA A 40 -12.04 -1.83 -27.95
CA ALA A 40 -12.38 -1.59 -26.57
C ALA A 40 -11.39 -2.45 -25.77
N HIS A 41 -10.35 -1.84 -25.25
CA HIS A 41 -9.45 -2.51 -24.33
C HIS A 41 -10.35 -2.87 -23.16
N ALA A 42 -10.63 -4.16 -23.03
CA ALA A 42 -11.37 -4.67 -21.87
C ALA A 42 -10.58 -4.25 -20.62
N GLN A 43 -11.28 -3.60 -19.69
CA GLN A 43 -10.71 -3.23 -18.40
C GLN A 43 -10.09 -4.48 -17.77
N ALA A 44 -8.84 -4.39 -17.32
CA ALA A 44 -8.17 -5.53 -16.70
C ALA A 44 -8.87 -5.91 -15.38
N ASN A 45 -9.06 -7.21 -15.13
CA ASN A 45 -9.50 -7.69 -13.83
C ASN A 45 -8.27 -8.15 -13.06
N LEU A 46 -7.99 -7.49 -11.94
CA LEU A 46 -6.81 -7.72 -11.12
C LEU A 46 -7.21 -8.04 -9.68
N THR A 47 -6.33 -8.72 -8.98
CA THR A 47 -6.44 -9.01 -7.55
C THR A 47 -5.40 -8.21 -6.78
N ALA A 48 -5.76 -7.75 -5.57
CA ALA A 48 -4.82 -7.06 -4.69
C ALA A 48 -4.93 -7.55 -3.24
N GLU A 49 -3.81 -7.62 -2.56
CA GLU A 49 -3.72 -7.96 -1.14
C GLU A 49 -3.14 -6.79 -0.33
N THR A 50 -3.73 -6.54 0.85
CA THR A 50 -3.25 -5.46 1.73
C THR A 50 -3.50 -5.77 3.21
N ALA A 51 -2.88 -4.99 4.08
CA ALA A 51 -3.06 -5.02 5.53
C ALA A 51 -4.47 -4.55 5.94
N SER A 52 -4.66 -4.19 7.21
CA SER A 52 -5.93 -3.68 7.73
C SER A 52 -6.45 -2.49 6.93
N PRO A 53 -7.76 -2.40 6.63
CA PRO A 53 -8.33 -1.34 5.78
C PRO A 53 -8.03 0.08 6.27
N GLY A 54 -7.93 0.31 7.57
CA GLY A 54 -7.63 1.62 8.17
C GLY A 54 -6.14 1.95 8.29
N SER A 55 -5.24 1.09 7.79
CA SER A 55 -3.79 1.35 7.76
C SER A 55 -3.38 2.08 6.48
N THR A 56 -2.21 2.73 6.46
CA THR A 56 -1.68 3.36 5.25
C THR A 56 -1.66 2.40 4.05
N PRO A 57 -1.15 1.16 4.16
CA PRO A 57 -1.22 0.19 3.06
C PRO A 57 -2.65 -0.16 2.65
N GLY A 58 -3.57 -0.32 3.63
CA GLY A 58 -4.96 -0.63 3.34
C GLY A 58 -5.65 0.46 2.54
N ILE A 59 -5.51 1.70 2.99
CA ILE A 59 -6.09 2.87 2.33
C ILE A 59 -5.46 3.07 0.95
N SER A 60 -4.14 2.89 0.81
CA SER A 60 -3.44 3.07 -0.47
C SER A 60 -3.96 2.11 -1.55
N VAL A 61 -4.05 0.80 -1.26
CA VAL A 61 -4.57 -0.20 -2.21
C VAL A 61 -6.03 0.04 -2.54
N ILE A 62 -6.86 0.40 -1.54
CA ILE A 62 -8.28 0.72 -1.77
C ILE A 62 -8.40 1.96 -2.66
N ALA A 63 -7.65 3.01 -2.39
CA ALA A 63 -7.64 4.22 -3.23
C ALA A 63 -7.18 3.90 -4.67
N LEU A 64 -6.14 3.07 -4.84
CA LEU A 64 -5.71 2.62 -6.17
C LEU A 64 -6.84 1.89 -6.90
N SER A 65 -7.57 1.00 -6.22
CA SER A 65 -8.70 0.26 -6.84
C SER A 65 -9.80 1.21 -7.33
N GLU A 66 -10.12 2.24 -6.54
CA GLU A 66 -11.14 3.22 -6.90
C GLU A 66 -10.72 4.09 -8.09
N VAL A 67 -9.48 4.63 -8.07
CA VAL A 67 -9.00 5.49 -9.17
C VAL A 67 -8.75 4.69 -10.45
N ALA A 68 -8.30 3.44 -10.37
CA ALA A 68 -8.13 2.56 -11.51
C ALA A 68 -9.49 2.23 -12.18
N ALA A 69 -10.52 1.98 -11.37
CA ALA A 69 -11.88 1.76 -11.87
C ALA A 69 -12.46 3.04 -12.51
N ALA A 70 -12.34 4.19 -11.83
CA ALA A 70 -12.82 5.49 -12.33
C ALA A 70 -12.14 5.92 -13.64
N SER A 71 -10.87 5.53 -13.83
CA SER A 71 -10.10 5.81 -15.05
C SER A 71 -10.24 4.71 -16.12
N ASN A 72 -11.09 3.71 -15.94
CA ASN A 72 -11.27 2.57 -16.84
C ASN A 72 -9.96 1.79 -17.12
N VAL A 73 -9.04 1.76 -16.16
CA VAL A 73 -7.76 1.06 -16.27
C VAL A 73 -7.90 -0.39 -15.85
N ALA A 74 -8.40 -0.62 -14.63
CA ALA A 74 -8.57 -1.95 -14.08
C ALA A 74 -9.72 -2.01 -13.08
N ASN A 75 -10.32 -3.20 -12.96
CA ASN A 75 -11.22 -3.56 -11.88
C ASN A 75 -10.41 -4.41 -10.89
N ILE A 76 -10.10 -3.85 -9.70
CA ILE A 76 -9.20 -4.48 -8.73
C ILE A 76 -10.02 -5.03 -7.57
N GLN A 77 -10.01 -6.35 -7.39
CA GLN A 77 -10.60 -7.01 -6.23
C GLN A 77 -9.61 -6.98 -5.06
N VAL A 78 -9.94 -6.24 -3.99
CA VAL A 78 -9.06 -6.04 -2.84
C VAL A 78 -9.38 -7.04 -1.71
N SER A 79 -8.38 -7.82 -1.29
CA SER A 79 -8.38 -8.66 -0.09
C SER A 79 -7.61 -7.98 1.03
N ALA A 80 -8.33 -7.32 1.95
CA ALA A 80 -7.72 -6.63 3.09
C ALA A 80 -7.51 -7.56 4.31
N GLY A 81 -6.72 -7.10 5.29
CA GLY A 81 -6.43 -7.84 6.52
C GLY A 81 -5.39 -8.95 6.36
N GLN A 82 -4.67 -8.96 5.24
CA GLN A 82 -3.68 -9.99 4.95
C GLN A 82 -2.37 -9.80 5.73
N THR A 83 -1.62 -10.88 5.89
CA THR A 83 -0.25 -10.85 6.38
C THR A 83 0.68 -10.53 5.21
N LEU A 84 1.20 -9.31 5.14
CA LEU A 84 1.98 -8.82 4.01
C LEU A 84 3.21 -9.68 3.65
N THR A 85 3.75 -10.46 4.60
CA THR A 85 4.77 -11.48 4.32
C THR A 85 4.30 -12.51 3.28
N ASN A 86 3.05 -12.97 3.39
CA ASN A 86 2.46 -13.89 2.42
C ASN A 86 2.14 -13.17 1.11
N SER A 87 1.62 -11.95 1.21
CA SER A 87 1.24 -11.15 0.03
C SER A 87 2.42 -10.85 -0.89
N VAL A 88 3.61 -10.55 -0.33
CA VAL A 88 4.84 -10.39 -1.12
C VAL A 88 5.20 -11.68 -1.87
N GLN A 89 5.11 -12.83 -1.20
CA GLN A 89 5.36 -14.11 -1.85
C GLN A 89 4.31 -14.43 -2.92
N ASN A 90 3.03 -14.13 -2.64
CA ASN A 90 1.94 -14.34 -3.60
C ASN A 90 2.13 -13.51 -4.87
N VAL A 91 2.57 -12.25 -4.77
CA VAL A 91 2.93 -11.43 -5.94
C VAL A 91 4.10 -12.04 -6.70
N ALA A 92 5.18 -12.42 -6.00
CA ALA A 92 6.35 -13.03 -6.64
C ALA A 92 6.02 -14.35 -7.36
N GLU A 93 5.08 -15.11 -6.84
CA GLU A 93 4.60 -16.39 -7.42
C GLU A 93 3.48 -16.19 -8.47
N GLY A 94 3.01 -14.96 -8.71
CA GLY A 94 1.93 -14.65 -9.65
C GLY A 94 0.55 -15.11 -9.18
N LYS A 95 0.34 -15.30 -7.88
CA LYS A 95 -0.95 -15.69 -7.27
C LYS A 95 -1.86 -14.50 -7.00
N THR A 96 -1.29 -13.32 -6.89
CA THR A 96 -1.96 -12.04 -6.75
C THR A 96 -1.24 -11.01 -7.60
N ASP A 97 -1.96 -10.06 -8.17
CA ASP A 97 -1.38 -9.11 -9.15
C ASP A 97 -0.69 -7.95 -8.46
N ILE A 98 -1.27 -7.45 -7.36
CA ILE A 98 -0.81 -6.26 -6.63
C ILE A 98 -0.77 -6.58 -5.14
N ALA A 99 0.22 -6.06 -4.43
CA ALA A 99 0.19 -6.06 -2.96
C ALA A 99 0.87 -4.83 -2.38
N ALA A 100 0.40 -4.38 -1.22
CA ALA A 100 1.18 -3.49 -0.38
C ALA A 100 2.35 -4.24 0.26
N ALA A 101 3.55 -3.66 0.28
CA ALA A 101 4.71 -4.32 0.85
C ALA A 101 5.68 -3.36 1.56
N PRO A 102 6.04 -3.64 2.83
CA PRO A 102 7.26 -3.08 3.41
C PRO A 102 8.49 -3.60 2.66
N PHE A 103 9.40 -2.73 2.24
CA PHE A 103 10.54 -3.12 1.40
C PHE A 103 11.56 -4.04 2.07
N VAL A 104 11.53 -4.15 3.39
CA VAL A 104 12.28 -5.19 4.09
C VAL A 104 11.85 -6.60 3.67
N LEU A 105 10.59 -6.81 3.27
CA LEU A 105 10.09 -8.15 2.93
C LEU A 105 10.65 -8.70 1.62
N PRO A 106 10.65 -8.00 0.48
CA PRO A 106 11.33 -8.45 -0.73
C PRO A 106 12.84 -8.68 -0.49
N PHE A 107 13.49 -7.83 0.30
CA PHE A 107 14.90 -8.02 0.68
C PHE A 107 15.12 -9.31 1.47
N LEU A 108 14.30 -9.60 2.49
CA LEU A 108 14.39 -10.84 3.25
C LEU A 108 14.08 -12.05 2.39
N MET A 109 13.12 -11.95 1.49
CA MET A 109 12.75 -13.02 0.56
C MET A 109 13.90 -13.36 -0.38
N SER A 110 14.56 -12.36 -0.98
CA SER A 110 15.70 -12.56 -1.88
C SER A 110 16.90 -13.27 -1.22
N ARG A 111 16.98 -13.20 0.12
CA ARG A 111 18.03 -13.84 0.92
C ARG A 111 17.58 -15.11 1.63
N ALA A 112 16.36 -15.55 1.43
CA ALA A 112 15.72 -16.63 2.18
C ALA A 112 15.93 -16.48 3.69
N ALA A 113 15.68 -15.26 4.21
CA ALA A 113 15.92 -14.92 5.62
C ALA A 113 14.60 -14.65 6.36
N GLY A 114 14.63 -14.76 7.68
CA GLY A 114 13.47 -14.49 8.54
C GLY A 114 12.27 -15.36 8.16
N PRO A 115 11.10 -14.77 7.85
CA PRO A 115 9.89 -15.53 7.53
C PRO A 115 10.02 -16.38 6.26
N TYR A 116 10.98 -16.09 5.41
CA TYR A 116 11.22 -16.79 4.13
C TYR A 116 12.34 -17.83 4.20
N ALA A 117 12.90 -18.13 5.37
CA ALA A 117 14.02 -19.08 5.52
C ALA A 117 13.73 -20.47 4.92
N LYS A 118 12.45 -20.90 4.92
CA LYS A 118 12.03 -22.19 4.36
C LYS A 118 12.08 -22.27 2.83
N LEU A 119 12.17 -21.15 2.13
CA LEU A 119 12.28 -21.13 0.66
C LEU A 119 13.60 -21.70 0.16
N GLY A 120 14.66 -21.58 0.96
CA GLY A 120 16.02 -21.85 0.51
C GLY A 120 16.58 -20.71 -0.36
N LYS A 121 17.91 -20.61 -0.43
CA LYS A 121 18.60 -19.46 -1.04
C LYS A 121 18.29 -19.29 -2.53
N GLU A 122 18.26 -20.36 -3.29
CA GLU A 122 18.00 -20.34 -4.73
C GLU A 122 16.59 -19.83 -5.03
N LYS A 123 15.57 -20.44 -4.41
CA LYS A 123 14.17 -20.02 -4.60
C LYS A 123 13.89 -18.62 -4.06
N GLY A 124 14.52 -18.25 -2.94
CA GLY A 124 14.39 -16.91 -2.38
C GLY A 124 14.95 -15.85 -3.31
N ALA A 125 16.13 -16.08 -3.90
CA ALA A 125 16.72 -15.18 -4.90
C ALA A 125 15.83 -15.05 -6.13
N GLU A 126 15.38 -16.19 -6.71
CA GLU A 126 14.47 -16.22 -7.87
C GLU A 126 13.20 -15.40 -7.62
N LEU A 127 12.54 -15.58 -6.48
CA LEU A 127 11.31 -14.85 -6.15
C LEU A 127 11.58 -13.37 -5.87
N GLY A 128 12.71 -13.03 -5.27
CA GLY A 128 13.10 -11.65 -5.02
C GLY A 128 13.23 -10.82 -6.29
N GLU A 129 13.69 -11.42 -7.39
CA GLU A 129 13.83 -10.78 -8.71
C GLU A 129 12.49 -10.61 -9.44
N LYS A 130 11.42 -11.29 -8.99
CA LYS A 130 10.09 -11.20 -9.61
C LYS A 130 9.22 -10.07 -9.09
N VAL A 131 9.71 -9.26 -8.17
CA VAL A 131 8.95 -8.18 -7.55
C VAL A 131 9.41 -6.83 -8.04
N ALA A 132 8.46 -5.99 -8.49
CA ALA A 132 8.70 -4.62 -8.91
C ALA A 132 7.69 -3.67 -8.21
N VAL A 133 7.97 -2.36 -8.24
CA VAL A 133 7.21 -1.31 -7.56
C VAL A 133 6.45 -0.45 -8.55
N LEU A 134 5.20 -0.10 -8.25
CA LEU A 134 4.45 0.93 -8.97
C LEU A 134 4.75 2.32 -8.39
N TYR A 135 4.61 2.46 -7.07
CA TYR A 135 4.89 3.69 -6.32
C TYR A 135 5.20 3.37 -4.86
N THR A 136 5.82 4.32 -4.20
CA THR A 136 6.34 4.20 -2.84
C THR A 136 5.60 5.10 -1.87
N TYR A 137 5.65 4.74 -0.59
CA TYR A 137 5.14 5.58 0.50
C TYR A 137 5.70 5.14 1.86
N ARG A 138 5.61 6.03 2.86
CA ARG A 138 5.88 5.68 4.24
C ARG A 138 4.70 4.89 4.82
N ILE A 139 4.95 3.66 5.21
CA ILE A 139 3.92 2.77 5.77
C ILE A 139 3.57 3.19 7.20
N ALA A 140 4.58 3.44 8.03
CA ALA A 140 4.40 3.77 9.44
C ALA A 140 5.68 4.34 10.05
N CYS A 141 5.53 4.91 11.23
CA CYS A 141 6.54 5.27 12.18
C CYS A 141 6.37 4.37 13.41
N GLN A 142 7.41 3.66 13.85
CA GLN A 142 7.28 2.86 15.08
C GLN A 142 7.30 3.77 16.30
N GLY A 143 6.27 3.71 17.14
CA GLY A 143 6.13 4.60 18.28
C GLY A 143 5.78 3.92 19.59
N LEU A 144 6.11 4.57 20.69
CA LEU A 144 5.77 4.21 22.07
C LEU A 144 4.69 5.15 22.58
N TYR A 145 3.61 4.61 23.14
CA TYR A 145 2.54 5.38 23.76
C TYR A 145 1.84 4.59 24.87
N ALA A 146 1.17 5.27 25.80
CA ALA A 146 0.42 4.66 26.88
C ALA A 146 -0.73 5.56 27.30
N PHE A 147 -1.70 5.01 28.04
CA PHE A 147 -2.66 5.81 28.77
C PHE A 147 -2.00 6.53 29.94
N ASP A 148 -2.40 7.76 30.20
CA ASP A 148 -1.88 8.55 31.32
C ASP A 148 -2.22 7.87 32.67
N SER A 149 -3.34 7.15 32.73
CA SER A 149 -3.77 6.37 33.91
C SER A 149 -2.87 5.17 34.24
N SER A 150 -2.01 4.71 33.31
CA SER A 150 -1.09 3.59 33.58
C SER A 150 0.13 4.00 34.40
N ASN A 151 0.35 5.29 34.64
CA ASN A 151 1.56 5.85 35.27
C ASN A 151 2.87 5.48 34.53
N PHE A 152 2.79 5.12 33.25
CA PHE A 152 3.93 4.85 32.41
C PHE A 152 4.60 6.16 32.00
N SER A 153 5.91 6.29 32.16
CA SER A 153 6.62 7.57 31.97
C SER A 153 7.61 7.55 30.80
N GLY A 154 7.40 6.66 29.83
CA GLY A 154 8.19 6.57 28.61
C GLY A 154 9.24 5.48 28.63
N TYR A 155 10.29 5.64 27.83
CA TYR A 155 11.30 4.61 27.61
C TYR A 155 11.99 4.08 28.89
N ASN A 156 12.08 4.90 29.93
CA ASN A 156 12.66 4.51 31.21
C ASN A 156 11.77 3.55 32.02
N SER A 157 10.46 3.48 31.71
CA SER A 157 9.51 2.61 32.38
C SER A 157 9.35 1.23 31.72
N ILE A 158 10.08 0.96 30.63
CA ILE A 158 9.93 -0.29 29.88
C ILE A 158 10.42 -1.49 30.69
N LYS A 159 11.49 -1.33 31.47
CA LYS A 159 12.04 -2.44 32.24
C LYS A 159 11.04 -2.96 33.27
N GLY A 160 10.72 -4.24 33.18
CA GLY A 160 9.75 -4.92 34.06
C GLY A 160 8.27 -4.69 33.67
N SER A 161 7.99 -3.89 32.66
CA SER A 161 6.61 -3.63 32.18
C SER A 161 6.13 -4.72 31.21
N THR A 162 4.82 -4.67 30.91
CA THR A 162 4.16 -5.46 29.89
C THR A 162 3.80 -4.55 28.72
N LEU A 163 4.36 -4.81 27.53
CA LEU A 163 4.11 -4.04 26.32
C LEU A 163 3.17 -4.81 25.38
N PHE A 164 2.23 -4.12 24.75
CA PHE A 164 1.58 -4.65 23.55
C PHE A 164 2.39 -4.22 22.33
N ASN A 165 2.97 -5.18 21.59
CA ASN A 165 3.87 -4.91 20.48
C ASN A 165 3.41 -5.48 19.13
N GLY A 166 2.09 -5.69 18.98
CA GLY A 166 1.44 -6.07 17.73
C GLY A 166 1.19 -7.56 17.57
N PRO A 167 1.07 -8.05 16.34
CA PRO A 167 0.82 -9.45 16.04
C PRO A 167 2.00 -10.36 16.42
N PRO A 168 1.76 -11.67 16.66
CA PRO A 168 2.80 -12.61 17.12
C PRO A 168 3.89 -12.92 16.07
N ARG A 169 3.84 -12.30 14.91
CA ARG A 169 4.84 -12.44 13.84
C ARG A 169 4.75 -11.28 12.83
N GLY A 170 5.79 -11.13 12.01
CA GLY A 170 5.85 -10.16 10.91
C GLY A 170 6.65 -8.92 11.23
N ALA A 171 6.65 -7.96 10.29
CA ALA A 171 7.49 -6.76 10.36
C ALA A 171 7.16 -5.86 11.56
N ALA A 172 5.88 -5.77 11.96
CA ALA A 172 5.45 -4.93 13.07
C ALA A 172 6.12 -5.35 14.40
N LEU A 173 6.10 -6.64 14.73
CA LEU A 173 6.76 -7.19 15.92
C LEU A 173 8.27 -6.96 15.90
N THR A 174 8.89 -7.23 14.74
CA THR A 174 10.34 -7.03 14.57
C THR A 174 10.73 -5.56 14.79
N ASN A 175 9.94 -4.63 14.26
CA ASN A 175 10.19 -3.20 14.40
C ASN A 175 9.89 -2.68 15.82
N ALA A 176 8.89 -3.23 16.50
CA ALA A 176 8.62 -2.91 17.91
C ALA A 176 9.81 -3.28 18.82
N ARG A 177 10.30 -4.51 18.70
CA ARG A 177 11.49 -4.98 19.41
C ARG A 177 12.72 -4.13 19.06
N LEU A 178 12.86 -3.76 17.79
CA LEU A 178 13.96 -2.91 17.34
C LEU A 178 13.89 -1.52 17.95
N LEU A 179 12.73 -0.87 18.01
CA LEU A 179 12.58 0.44 18.65
C LEU A 179 12.99 0.37 20.13
N VAL A 180 12.47 -0.60 20.87
CA VAL A 180 12.81 -0.77 22.30
C VAL A 180 14.32 -0.94 22.46
N ARG A 181 14.92 -1.85 21.70
CA ARG A 181 16.38 -2.08 21.75
C ARG A 181 17.19 -0.83 21.42
N LEU A 182 16.83 -0.11 20.38
CA LEU A 182 17.54 1.11 19.97
C LEU A 182 17.43 2.23 21.00
N ALA A 183 16.25 2.39 21.58
CA ALA A 183 15.99 3.45 22.56
C ALA A 183 16.60 3.16 23.94
N THR A 184 16.56 1.89 24.38
CA THR A 184 16.86 1.51 25.77
C THR A 184 17.98 0.48 25.93
N GLY A 185 18.22 -0.36 24.91
CA GLY A 185 19.09 -1.54 25.01
C GLY A 185 18.39 -2.78 25.59
N LEU A 186 17.10 -2.70 25.93
CA LEU A 186 16.34 -3.78 26.56
C LEU A 186 15.84 -4.81 25.53
N GLU A 187 15.69 -6.06 26.00
CA GLU A 187 15.22 -7.19 25.19
C GLU A 187 13.95 -7.81 25.79
N GLU A 188 13.04 -8.23 24.91
CA GLU A 188 11.81 -8.93 25.30
C GLU A 188 12.12 -10.25 26.01
N GLU A 189 11.29 -10.67 26.92
CA GLU A 189 11.38 -11.85 27.79
C GLU A 189 12.44 -11.75 28.90
N SER A 190 13.56 -11.06 28.66
CA SER A 190 14.60 -10.88 29.70
C SER A 190 14.40 -9.61 30.53
N ASP A 191 13.98 -8.51 29.90
CA ASP A 191 13.88 -7.19 30.54
C ASP A 191 12.45 -6.69 30.64
N TYR A 192 11.55 -7.11 29.75
CA TYR A 192 10.14 -6.76 29.75
C TYR A 192 9.29 -7.89 29.14
N ASN A 193 8.00 -7.93 29.52
CA ASN A 193 7.02 -8.85 28.93
C ASN A 193 6.34 -8.24 27.71
N ALA A 194 5.74 -9.10 26.86
CA ALA A 194 4.97 -8.63 25.73
C ALA A 194 3.68 -9.41 25.50
N ILE A 195 2.64 -8.68 25.12
CA ILE A 195 1.38 -9.19 24.61
C ILE A 195 1.40 -9.06 23.09
N GLN A 196 0.95 -10.10 22.39
CA GLN A 196 0.88 -10.14 20.93
C GLN A 196 -0.48 -10.66 20.51
N VAL A 197 -1.27 -9.83 19.81
CA VAL A 197 -2.58 -10.18 19.27
C VAL A 197 -2.70 -9.78 17.80
N ASN A 198 -3.60 -10.42 17.08
CA ASN A 198 -3.87 -10.04 15.68
C ASN A 198 -4.47 -8.63 15.61
N TRP A 199 -4.27 -7.96 14.47
CA TRP A 199 -4.69 -6.57 14.26
C TRP A 199 -6.17 -6.31 14.53
N GLY A 200 -7.06 -7.28 14.27
CA GLY A 200 -8.49 -7.16 14.57
C GLY A 200 -8.81 -7.00 16.06
N GLN A 201 -7.89 -7.40 16.95
CA GLN A 201 -8.03 -7.30 18.41
C GLN A 201 -7.27 -6.08 18.98
N ALA A 202 -6.45 -5.39 18.18
CA ALA A 202 -5.53 -4.37 18.67
C ALA A 202 -6.22 -3.25 19.47
N VAL A 203 -7.33 -2.68 18.98
CA VAL A 203 -8.04 -1.60 19.68
C VAL A 203 -8.65 -2.10 21.00
N ALA A 204 -9.16 -3.33 21.03
CA ALA A 204 -9.67 -3.93 22.27
C ALA A 204 -8.55 -4.11 23.29
N THR A 205 -7.39 -4.66 22.87
CA THR A 205 -6.20 -4.85 23.72
C THR A 205 -5.62 -3.52 24.22
N ILE A 206 -5.66 -2.45 23.40
CA ILE A 206 -5.27 -1.12 23.86
C ILE A 206 -6.18 -0.64 24.99
N LYS A 207 -7.49 -0.94 24.91
CA LYS A 207 -8.51 -0.43 25.85
C LYS A 207 -8.73 -1.27 27.11
N ASP A 208 -8.32 -2.54 27.12
CA ASP A 208 -8.61 -3.49 28.20
C ASP A 208 -7.66 -3.38 29.41
N GLY A 209 -6.58 -2.58 29.30
CA GLY A 209 -5.61 -2.36 30.37
C GLY A 209 -4.68 -3.55 30.64
N SER A 210 -4.61 -4.53 29.71
CA SER A 210 -3.73 -5.70 29.86
C SER A 210 -2.25 -5.39 29.62
N ALA A 211 -1.94 -4.26 29.00
CA ALA A 211 -0.60 -3.77 28.77
C ALA A 211 -0.37 -2.40 29.42
N ASP A 212 0.83 -2.19 29.96
CA ASP A 212 1.24 -0.92 30.56
C ASP A 212 1.47 0.15 29.48
N ALA A 213 1.96 -0.27 28.31
CA ALA A 213 2.22 0.62 27.17
C ALA A 213 2.16 -0.15 25.84
N PHE A 214 2.20 0.60 24.75
CA PHE A 214 2.00 0.12 23.39
C PHE A 214 3.17 0.53 22.52
N VAL A 215 3.80 -0.43 21.82
CA VAL A 215 4.88 -0.19 20.87
C VAL A 215 4.43 -0.67 19.51
N LEU A 216 3.81 0.22 18.73
CA LEU A 216 3.13 -0.14 17.49
C LEU A 216 3.56 0.74 16.31
N PRO A 217 3.41 0.26 15.08
CA PRO A 217 3.52 1.11 13.89
C PRO A 217 2.40 2.16 13.90
N MET A 218 2.75 3.44 13.81
CA MET A 218 1.83 4.57 13.90
C MET A 218 1.80 5.39 12.62
N SER A 219 0.64 5.91 12.29
CA SER A 219 0.44 7.05 11.39
C SER A 219 0.07 8.28 12.23
N PHE A 220 0.10 9.48 11.67
CA PHE A 220 -0.18 10.70 12.41
C PHE A 220 -1.29 11.51 11.73
N PRO A 221 -2.49 11.61 12.37
CA PRO A 221 -2.95 10.95 13.60
C PRO A 221 -3.22 9.44 13.41
N ASP A 222 -3.00 8.62 14.44
CA ASP A 222 -3.15 7.15 14.34
C ASP A 222 -4.60 6.70 14.49
N SER A 223 -5.06 5.83 13.60
CA SER A 223 -6.43 5.32 13.54
C SER A 223 -6.83 4.40 14.70
N ARG A 224 -5.88 3.93 15.52
CA ARG A 224 -6.13 3.11 16.72
C ARG A 224 -6.11 3.96 17.98
N ILE A 225 -5.26 5.00 18.01
CA ILE A 225 -5.19 5.93 19.16
C ILE A 225 -6.49 6.72 19.27
N ILE A 226 -6.97 7.32 18.18
CA ILE A 226 -8.18 8.15 18.21
C ILE A 226 -9.39 7.46 18.85
N PRO A 227 -9.81 6.24 18.45
CA PRO A 227 -10.93 5.56 19.11
C PRO A 227 -10.61 5.09 20.55
N SER A 228 -9.33 4.95 20.91
CA SER A 228 -8.92 4.55 22.26
C SER A 228 -9.02 5.70 23.26
N LEU A 229 -9.05 6.96 22.81
CA LEU A 229 -9.24 8.14 23.69
C LEU A 229 -10.59 8.14 24.45
N SER A 230 -11.56 7.32 24.01
CA SER A 230 -12.78 7.09 24.79
C SER A 230 -12.52 6.41 26.14
N SER A 231 -11.34 5.83 26.35
CA SER A 231 -10.92 5.16 27.59
C SER A 231 -9.98 5.99 28.45
N GLY A 232 -9.49 7.11 27.95
CA GLY A 232 -8.63 8.05 28.69
C GLY A 232 -7.65 8.77 27.77
N ASP A 233 -7.02 9.79 28.31
CA ASP A 233 -5.96 10.55 27.66
C ASP A 233 -4.69 9.69 27.55
N MET A 234 -3.88 9.96 26.54
CA MET A 234 -2.69 9.17 26.22
C MET A 234 -1.48 10.07 25.98
N THR A 235 -0.32 9.56 26.36
CA THR A 235 0.96 10.17 26.05
C THR A 235 1.73 9.36 25.00
N ILE A 236 2.32 10.06 24.03
CA ILE A 236 3.20 9.51 22.97
C ILE A 236 4.61 10.02 23.22
N TRP A 237 5.61 9.15 23.24
CA TRP A 237 7.00 9.56 23.45
C TRP A 237 7.80 9.47 22.16
N SER A 238 8.44 10.59 21.80
CA SER A 238 9.49 10.64 20.78
C SER A 238 10.67 9.76 21.18
N MET A 239 11.30 9.11 20.22
CA MET A 239 12.57 8.45 20.49
C MET A 239 13.59 9.49 21.01
N PRO A 240 14.36 9.19 22.10
CA PRO A 240 15.35 10.13 22.63
C PRO A 240 16.33 10.59 21.55
N LYS A 241 16.55 11.90 21.46
CA LYS A 241 17.39 12.53 20.42
C LYS A 241 18.76 11.90 20.32
N ILE A 242 19.44 11.71 21.46
CA ILE A 242 20.77 11.10 21.51
C ILE A 242 20.81 9.67 20.94
N LYS A 243 19.70 8.92 21.08
CA LYS A 243 19.57 7.56 20.53
C LYS A 243 19.28 7.60 19.04
N PHE A 244 18.42 8.52 18.60
CA PHE A 244 18.09 8.75 17.19
C PHE A 244 19.32 9.21 16.38
N GLU A 245 20.15 10.07 16.94
CA GLU A 245 21.38 10.57 16.31
C GLU A 245 22.56 9.59 16.45
N SER A 246 22.41 8.49 17.20
CA SER A 246 23.49 7.52 17.43
C SER A 246 23.90 6.78 16.15
N GLU A 247 25.18 6.41 16.07
CA GLU A 247 25.72 5.60 14.97
C GLU A 247 24.96 4.27 14.80
N THR A 248 24.51 3.67 15.91
CA THR A 248 23.72 2.43 15.89
C THR A 248 22.39 2.63 15.17
N PHE A 249 21.67 3.71 15.46
CA PHE A 249 20.43 4.05 14.77
C PHE A 249 20.68 4.33 13.29
N GLN A 250 21.70 5.12 12.97
CA GLN A 250 22.05 5.44 11.58
C GLN A 250 22.45 4.20 10.77
N LYS A 251 23.07 3.19 11.39
CA LYS A 251 23.31 1.89 10.72
C LYS A 251 22.03 1.11 10.46
N VAL A 252 21.03 1.24 11.34
CA VAL A 252 19.74 0.56 11.16
C VAL A 252 18.94 1.21 10.04
N THR A 253 18.95 2.53 9.92
CA THR A 253 18.23 3.25 8.83
C THR A 253 18.80 3.01 7.43
N LYS A 254 20.01 2.40 7.35
CA LYS A 254 20.57 1.91 6.08
C LYS A 254 20.11 0.51 5.69
N LYS A 255 19.31 -0.16 6.54
CA LYS A 255 18.72 -1.47 6.21
C LYS A 255 17.49 -1.27 5.33
N PRO A 256 17.28 -2.12 4.32
CA PRO A 256 16.14 -2.00 3.42
C PRO A 256 14.80 -1.87 4.14
N GLY A 257 14.02 -0.91 3.69
CA GLY A 257 12.69 -0.62 4.23
C GLY A 257 12.66 0.16 5.54
N THR A 258 13.82 0.64 6.03
CA THR A 258 13.91 1.44 7.28
C THR A 258 14.49 2.82 6.98
N VAL A 259 13.84 3.86 7.49
CA VAL A 259 14.28 5.26 7.33
C VAL A 259 14.22 5.99 8.67
N ALA A 260 15.04 7.04 8.81
CA ALA A 260 14.92 7.97 9.92
C ALA A 260 13.74 8.92 9.65
N VAL A 261 12.80 9.03 10.58
CA VAL A 261 11.67 9.97 10.45
C VAL A 261 11.78 11.03 11.53
N THR A 262 11.73 12.29 11.11
CA THR A 262 11.57 13.45 11.96
C THR A 262 10.33 14.20 11.47
N LEU A 263 9.44 14.57 12.38
CA LEU A 263 8.19 15.26 12.09
C LEU A 263 7.97 16.37 13.14
N PRO A 264 7.62 17.61 12.76
CA PRO A 264 7.16 18.60 13.71
C PRO A 264 5.94 18.09 14.49
N ILE A 265 5.94 18.24 15.82
CA ILE A 265 4.81 17.80 16.67
C ILE A 265 3.50 18.45 16.23
N SER A 266 3.56 19.71 15.78
CA SER A 266 2.40 20.45 15.26
C SER A 266 1.76 19.81 14.01
N GLU A 267 2.51 18.98 13.26
CA GLU A 267 2.04 18.32 12.06
C GLU A 267 1.51 16.90 12.34
N MET A 268 1.57 16.40 13.59
CA MET A 268 1.07 15.08 13.95
C MET A 268 -0.47 14.98 13.92
N GLY A 269 -1.17 16.12 13.87
CA GLY A 269 -2.63 16.15 13.67
C GLY A 269 -3.44 15.72 14.88
N TYR A 270 -2.85 15.61 16.06
CA TYR A 270 -3.56 15.36 17.31
C TYR A 270 -4.08 16.68 17.91
N SER A 271 -5.26 16.64 18.56
CA SER A 271 -5.90 17.82 19.16
C SER A 271 -6.06 17.70 20.66
N LYS A 272 -7.04 16.89 21.12
CA LYS A 272 -7.34 16.71 22.54
C LYS A 272 -7.05 15.27 22.96
N GLY A 273 -6.69 15.10 24.25
CA GLY A 273 -6.47 13.78 24.84
C GLY A 273 -5.14 13.14 24.45
N ILE A 274 -4.26 13.86 23.75
CA ILE A 274 -2.92 13.38 23.41
C ILE A 274 -1.88 14.39 23.85
N THR A 275 -0.92 13.91 24.63
CA THR A 275 0.32 14.62 24.95
C THR A 275 1.46 13.99 24.14
N VAL A 276 2.28 14.78 23.46
CA VAL A 276 3.50 14.31 22.80
C VAL A 276 4.70 14.80 23.58
N VAL A 277 5.50 13.87 24.08
CA VAL A 277 6.72 14.16 24.84
C VAL A 277 7.93 14.02 23.93
N SER A 278 8.68 15.11 23.81
CA SER A 278 9.95 15.19 23.10
C SER A 278 10.89 16.18 23.80
N GLU A 279 12.17 16.11 23.49
CA GLU A 279 13.21 17.03 24.01
C GLU A 279 13.17 18.40 23.30
N ASP A 280 12.49 18.45 22.16
CA ASP A 280 12.25 19.65 21.37
C ASP A 280 10.91 19.51 20.61
N GLU A 281 10.59 20.41 19.68
CA GLU A 281 9.35 20.44 18.92
C GLU A 281 9.29 19.35 17.80
N LEU A 282 10.21 18.36 17.83
CA LEU A 282 10.31 17.32 16.81
C LEU A 282 10.03 15.93 17.39
N TYR A 283 9.11 15.22 16.77
CA TYR A 283 8.91 13.77 17.01
C TYR A 283 9.89 12.97 16.14
N ARG A 284 10.54 11.96 16.74
CA ARG A 284 11.54 11.10 16.10
C ARG A 284 11.20 9.64 16.25
N CYS A 285 11.39 8.86 15.18
CA CYS A 285 11.13 7.42 15.18
C CYS A 285 11.85 6.70 14.05
N PRO A 286 12.08 5.39 14.16
CA PRO A 286 12.36 4.57 12.99
C PRO A 286 11.09 4.42 12.15
N GLY A 287 11.18 4.81 10.87
CA GLY A 287 10.11 4.68 9.91
C GLY A 287 10.24 3.40 9.08
N THR A 288 9.11 2.93 8.59
CA THR A 288 9.02 1.84 7.62
C THR A 288 8.53 2.40 6.30
N VAL A 289 9.28 2.17 5.25
CA VAL A 289 8.88 2.48 3.87
C VAL A 289 8.56 1.24 3.09
N GLY A 290 7.74 1.42 2.09
CA GLY A 290 7.30 0.38 1.19
C GLY A 290 6.55 0.99 0.01
N GLY A 291 5.69 0.19 -0.60
CA GLY A 291 4.92 0.64 -1.77
C GLY A 291 3.95 -0.42 -2.25
N GLU A 292 3.27 -0.10 -3.33
CA GLU A 292 2.52 -1.10 -4.08
C GLU A 292 3.47 -1.84 -5.01
N ILE A 293 3.51 -3.15 -4.81
CA ILE A 293 4.32 -4.07 -5.60
C ILE A 293 3.47 -4.88 -6.56
N VAL A 294 4.09 -5.24 -7.67
CA VAL A 294 3.54 -6.11 -8.71
C VAL A 294 4.59 -7.14 -9.12
N ASN A 295 4.18 -8.18 -9.87
CA ASN A 295 5.14 -9.06 -10.51
C ASN A 295 5.82 -8.31 -11.67
N VAL A 296 7.12 -8.52 -11.88
CA VAL A 296 7.88 -7.93 -13.02
C VAL A 296 7.30 -8.30 -14.38
N SER A 297 6.52 -9.40 -14.46
CA SER A 297 5.84 -9.85 -15.67
C SER A 297 4.49 -9.17 -15.92
N MET A 298 4.05 -8.27 -15.03
CA MET A 298 2.85 -7.48 -15.30
C MET A 298 3.00 -6.77 -16.64
N ASP A 299 1.92 -6.73 -17.41
CA ASP A 299 1.94 -6.03 -18.70
C ASP A 299 2.39 -4.58 -18.54
N PHE A 300 3.29 -4.13 -19.42
CA PHE A 300 3.87 -2.79 -19.38
C PHE A 300 2.81 -1.69 -19.36
N GLU A 301 1.82 -1.79 -20.25
CA GLU A 301 0.76 -0.78 -20.36
C GLU A 301 -0.18 -0.80 -19.14
N THR A 302 -0.43 -1.96 -18.56
CA THR A 302 -1.21 -2.10 -17.33
C THR A 302 -0.49 -1.42 -16.16
N ALA A 303 0.78 -1.71 -15.93
CA ALA A 303 1.58 -1.07 -14.89
C ALA A 303 1.71 0.44 -15.10
N ARG A 304 1.92 0.88 -16.37
CA ARG A 304 1.98 2.30 -16.73
C ARG A 304 0.67 3.01 -16.39
N LYS A 305 -0.47 2.49 -16.83
CA LYS A 305 -1.78 3.10 -16.60
C LYS A 305 -2.19 3.11 -15.12
N LEU A 306 -1.86 2.06 -14.36
CA LEU A 306 -2.09 2.04 -12.90
C LEU A 306 -1.29 3.15 -12.20
N THR A 307 -0.02 3.32 -12.59
CA THR A 307 0.83 4.38 -12.03
C THR A 307 0.37 5.77 -12.46
N GLU A 308 -0.08 5.95 -13.71
CA GLU A 308 -0.71 7.20 -14.16
C GLU A 308 -1.99 7.52 -13.39
N ALA A 309 -2.86 6.51 -13.17
CA ALA A 309 -4.07 6.69 -12.37
C ALA A 309 -3.74 7.12 -10.93
N PHE A 310 -2.70 6.56 -10.32
CA PHE A 310 -2.17 7.01 -9.03
C PHE A 310 -1.70 8.47 -9.09
N LEU A 311 -0.81 8.82 -10.02
CA LEU A 311 -0.18 10.15 -10.12
C LEU A 311 -1.21 11.25 -10.38
N ASN A 312 -2.19 11.00 -11.24
CA ASN A 312 -3.25 11.95 -11.57
C ASN A 312 -4.26 12.15 -10.43
N ASN A 313 -4.21 11.32 -9.38
CA ASN A 313 -5.13 11.36 -8.25
C ASN A 313 -4.44 11.44 -6.88
N LEU A 314 -3.21 11.96 -6.81
CA LEU A 314 -2.44 12.09 -5.55
C LEU A 314 -3.23 12.81 -4.45
N ASP A 315 -3.96 13.87 -4.78
CA ASP A 315 -4.80 14.60 -3.81
C ASP A 315 -5.95 13.74 -3.29
N THR A 316 -6.52 12.87 -4.13
CA THR A 316 -7.52 11.90 -3.71
C THR A 316 -6.93 10.91 -2.70
N PHE A 317 -5.72 10.41 -2.93
CA PHE A 317 -5.03 9.55 -1.95
C PHE A 317 -4.78 10.28 -0.62
N LYS A 318 -4.25 11.51 -0.67
CA LYS A 318 -3.99 12.32 0.51
C LYS A 318 -5.26 12.66 1.30
N ALA A 319 -6.39 12.82 0.62
CA ALA A 319 -7.67 13.12 1.26
C ALA A 319 -8.38 11.92 1.89
N LYS A 320 -7.94 10.67 1.66
CA LYS A 320 -8.61 9.44 2.16
C LYS A 320 -8.61 9.29 3.67
N ALA A 321 -7.61 9.81 4.36
CA ALA A 321 -7.59 9.85 5.82
C ALA A 321 -6.68 11.00 6.32
N PRO A 322 -6.90 11.49 7.55
CA PRO A 322 -6.15 12.61 8.10
C PRO A 322 -4.62 12.43 8.13
N PHE A 323 -4.13 11.17 8.18
CA PHE A 323 -2.71 10.86 8.21
C PHE A 323 -2.07 10.68 6.82
N MET A 324 -2.87 10.55 5.77
CA MET A 324 -2.36 10.27 4.42
C MET A 324 -1.47 11.38 3.84
N PRO A 325 -1.66 12.69 4.14
CA PRO A 325 -0.72 13.73 3.72
C PRO A 325 0.72 13.46 4.18
N ASN A 326 0.89 12.87 5.37
CA ASN A 326 2.19 12.57 5.97
C ASN A 326 2.77 11.20 5.53
N SER A 327 2.14 10.51 4.59
CA SER A 327 2.57 9.17 4.16
C SER A 327 3.53 9.17 2.97
N TRP A 328 3.95 10.34 2.46
CA TRP A 328 4.92 10.50 1.39
C TRP A 328 4.50 9.90 0.03
N HIS A 329 3.23 9.74 -0.22
CA HIS A 329 2.75 9.38 -1.55
C HIS A 329 3.16 10.43 -2.59
N GLY A 330 3.77 9.99 -3.68
CA GLY A 330 4.28 10.86 -4.72
C GLY A 330 5.77 11.21 -4.60
N GLU A 331 6.47 10.72 -3.56
CA GLU A 331 7.91 10.94 -3.39
C GLU A 331 8.74 9.95 -4.21
N THR A 332 9.84 10.47 -4.77
CA THR A 332 10.84 9.70 -5.53
C THR A 332 12.25 9.87 -4.98
N ASP A 333 12.46 10.69 -3.96
CA ASP A 333 13.74 10.85 -3.27
C ASP A 333 14.18 9.53 -2.65
N ILE A 334 15.36 9.05 -3.02
CA ILE A 334 15.93 7.78 -2.54
C ILE A 334 16.17 7.76 -1.03
N ALA A 335 16.38 8.92 -0.40
CA ALA A 335 16.52 9.02 1.05
C ALA A 335 15.20 8.73 1.79
N LEU A 336 14.06 8.99 1.14
CA LEU A 336 12.73 8.77 1.68
C LEU A 336 12.12 7.44 1.22
N THR A 337 12.46 6.97 0.02
CA THR A 337 11.85 5.80 -0.62
C THR A 337 12.63 4.51 -0.45
N ASP A 338 13.92 4.59 -0.11
CA ASP A 338 14.84 3.43 -0.01
C ASP A 338 14.90 2.57 -1.30
N MET A 339 14.71 3.19 -2.46
CA MET A 339 14.67 2.48 -3.75
C MET A 339 16.06 2.15 -4.33
N CYS A 340 17.13 2.45 -3.61
CA CYS A 340 18.51 2.23 -4.02
C CYS A 340 19.32 1.56 -2.88
N GLY A 341 20.62 1.43 -3.05
CA GLY A 341 21.48 0.86 -2.02
C GLY A 341 21.39 -0.68 -1.93
N LEU A 342 21.12 -1.19 -0.74
CA LEU A 342 21.02 -2.63 -0.47
C LEU A 342 19.68 -3.24 -0.90
N ASN A 343 18.67 -2.41 -1.20
CA ASN A 343 17.35 -2.86 -1.61
C ASN A 343 17.41 -3.34 -3.08
N PRO A 344 17.12 -4.63 -3.36
CA PRO A 344 17.17 -5.14 -4.73
C PRO A 344 15.96 -4.71 -5.57
N ILE A 345 14.90 -4.20 -4.94
CA ILE A 345 13.66 -3.90 -5.62
C ILE A 345 13.78 -2.68 -6.55
N LYS A 346 13.12 -2.73 -7.69
CA LYS A 346 13.13 -1.70 -8.73
C LYS A 346 11.69 -1.27 -9.05
N TYR A 347 11.54 -0.08 -9.62
CA TYR A 347 10.28 0.26 -10.25
C TYR A 347 10.02 -0.63 -11.46
N HIS A 348 8.74 -0.96 -11.67
CA HIS A 348 8.32 -1.64 -12.90
C HIS A 348 8.59 -0.73 -14.11
N PRO A 349 9.06 -1.24 -15.28
CA PRO A 349 9.36 -0.39 -16.45
C PRO A 349 8.17 0.50 -16.87
N GLY A 350 6.94 -0.02 -16.82
CA GLY A 350 5.73 0.78 -17.08
C GLY A 350 5.53 1.89 -16.04
N ALA A 351 5.83 1.62 -14.76
CA ALA A 351 5.77 2.65 -13.73
C ALA A 351 6.82 3.74 -13.95
N VAL A 352 8.07 3.37 -14.30
CA VAL A 352 9.12 4.35 -14.66
C VAL A 352 8.63 5.27 -15.76
N ALA A 353 8.05 4.72 -16.83
CA ALA A 353 7.54 5.51 -17.95
C ALA A 353 6.44 6.50 -17.52
N ALA A 354 5.53 6.08 -16.63
CA ALA A 354 4.47 6.95 -16.09
C ALA A 354 5.04 8.09 -15.23
N TRP A 355 5.97 7.76 -14.32
CA TRP A 355 6.63 8.76 -13.46
C TRP A 355 7.38 9.81 -14.28
N GLU A 356 8.17 9.38 -15.31
CA GLU A 356 8.93 10.27 -16.15
C GLU A 356 8.02 11.13 -17.04
N ALA A 357 6.93 10.56 -17.56
CA ALA A 357 5.92 11.31 -18.31
C ALA A 357 5.21 12.39 -17.45
N ALA A 358 5.08 12.15 -16.15
CA ALA A 358 4.55 13.12 -15.19
C ALA A 358 5.59 14.16 -14.71
N GLY A 359 6.82 14.12 -15.24
CA GLY A 359 7.89 15.09 -14.95
C GLY A 359 8.77 14.75 -13.75
N TYR A 360 8.63 13.55 -13.18
CA TYR A 360 9.49 13.08 -12.09
C TYR A 360 10.80 12.49 -12.65
N THR A 361 11.85 12.56 -11.84
CA THR A 361 13.13 11.91 -12.16
C THR A 361 13.26 10.62 -11.35
N ILE A 362 13.30 9.48 -12.03
CA ILE A 362 13.59 8.19 -11.38
C ILE A 362 15.10 7.92 -11.47
N PRO A 363 15.79 7.76 -10.33
CA PRO A 363 17.22 7.47 -10.31
C PRO A 363 17.53 6.16 -11.05
N THR A 364 18.67 6.12 -11.77
CA THR A 364 19.09 4.93 -12.52
C THR A 364 19.20 3.68 -11.66
N CYS A 365 19.63 3.83 -10.40
CA CYS A 365 19.71 2.72 -9.44
C CYS A 365 18.33 2.12 -9.06
N ALA A 366 17.24 2.85 -9.30
CA ALA A 366 15.88 2.41 -9.00
C ALA A 366 15.11 1.88 -10.25
N LYS A 367 15.74 1.93 -11.43
CA LYS A 367 15.20 1.42 -12.71
C LYS A 367 15.57 -0.03 -12.96
#